data_9181657182592125d05b94841b395216
#
_entry.id   9181657182592125d05b94841b395216
#
_cell.length_a   1.000
_cell.length_b   1.000
_cell.length_c   1.000
_cell.angle_alpha   90.00
_cell.angle_beta   90.00
_cell.angle_gamma   90.00
#
_symmetry.space_group_name_H-M   'P 1'
#
loop_
_entity.id
_entity.type
_entity.pdbx_description
1 polymer ?
#
loop_
_entity_poly.entity_id
_entity_poly.type
_entity_poly.pdbx_seq_one_letter_code
_entity_poly.pdbx_strand_id
1 'polypeptide(L)' 'MTPFVIVVEFRIHSGKMAAFRRLMDENARASCRDEPGCRRFDVLTSDKDPDHILLYEIYDDR' A
#
# COMPACT_ATOMS: atom_id res chain seq x y z
N MET A 1 -14.18 18.65 -4.78
CA MET A 1 -12.81 18.31 -4.41
C MET A 1 -12.34 17.13 -5.24
N THR A 2 -11.10 17.16 -5.65
CA THR A 2 -10.54 16.12 -6.49
C THR A 2 -9.86 15.05 -5.65
N PRO A 3 -10.21 13.77 -5.82
CA PRO A 3 -9.50 12.71 -5.11
C PRO A 3 -8.01 12.73 -5.45
N PHE A 4 -7.21 12.34 -4.48
CA PHE A 4 -5.77 12.30 -4.64
C PHE A 4 -5.32 10.84 -4.61
N VAL A 5 -4.61 10.41 -5.66
CA VAL A 5 -4.17 9.03 -5.81
C VAL A 5 -2.66 8.95 -5.73
N ILE A 6 -2.17 8.02 -4.93
CA ILE A 6 -0.75 7.74 -4.80
C ILE A 6 -0.52 6.29 -5.22
N VAL A 7 0.47 6.08 -6.09
CA VAL A 7 0.90 4.74 -6.49
C VAL A 7 2.39 4.63 -6.20
N VAL A 8 2.76 3.63 -5.40
CA VAL A 8 4.15 3.42 -5.01
C VAL A 8 4.52 1.97 -5.32
N GLU A 9 5.66 1.77 -5.97
CA GLU A 9 6.16 0.44 -6.27
C GLU A 9 7.46 0.20 -5.50
N PHE A 10 7.59 -1.01 -4.95
CA PHE A 10 8.81 -1.45 -4.29
C PHE A 10 9.25 -2.78 -4.85
N ARG A 11 10.56 -2.96 -4.91
CA ARG A 11 11.14 -4.27 -5.14
C ARG A 11 11.79 -4.70 -3.83
N ILE A 12 11.37 -5.85 -3.33
CA ILE A 12 11.74 -6.33 -2.00
C ILE A 12 12.86 -7.36 -2.16
N HIS A 13 13.80 -7.37 -1.23
CA HIS A 13 14.85 -8.38 -1.24
C HIS A 13 14.26 -9.78 -1.11
N SER A 14 14.86 -10.70 -1.82
CA SER A 14 14.39 -12.08 -1.85
C SER A 14 14.26 -12.65 -0.44
N GLY A 15 13.13 -13.29 -0.17
CA GLY A 15 12.85 -13.90 1.14
C GLY A 15 12.31 -12.93 2.19
N LYS A 16 12.15 -11.65 1.87
CA LYS A 16 11.68 -10.65 2.84
C LYS A 16 10.24 -10.20 2.61
N MET A 17 9.59 -10.72 1.56
CA MET A 17 8.26 -10.25 1.19
C MET A 17 7.22 -10.48 2.29
N ALA A 18 7.25 -11.63 2.96
CA ALA A 18 6.25 -11.93 3.99
C ALA A 18 6.29 -10.92 5.13
N ALA A 19 7.49 -10.58 5.62
CA ALA A 19 7.65 -9.61 6.69
C ALA A 19 7.28 -8.21 6.23
N PHE A 20 7.69 -7.83 5.02
CA PHE A 20 7.38 -6.52 4.46
C PHE A 20 5.89 -6.37 4.24
N ARG A 21 5.23 -7.39 3.71
CA ARG A 21 3.79 -7.35 3.47
C ARG A 21 3.01 -7.19 4.76
N ARG A 22 3.40 -7.90 5.82
CA ARG A 22 2.75 -7.78 7.12
C ARG A 22 2.85 -6.35 7.64
N LEU A 23 4.03 -5.74 7.52
CA LEU A 23 4.24 -4.36 7.95
C LEU A 23 3.37 -3.40 7.15
N MET A 24 3.30 -3.59 5.83
CA MET A 24 2.49 -2.73 4.97
C MET A 24 1.00 -2.90 5.21
N ASP A 25 0.54 -4.13 5.47
CA ASP A 25 -0.86 -4.37 5.80
C ASP A 25 -1.24 -3.65 7.10
N GLU A 26 -0.37 -3.66 8.09
CA GLU A 26 -0.60 -2.93 9.33
C GLU A 26 -0.63 -1.42 9.09
N ASN A 27 0.29 -0.90 8.28
CA ASN A 27 0.33 0.50 7.94
C ASN A 27 -0.93 0.93 7.16
N ALA A 28 -1.38 0.09 6.25
CA ALA A 28 -2.58 0.38 5.47
C ALA A 28 -3.82 0.48 6.36
N ARG A 29 -3.97 -0.45 7.29
CA ARG A 29 -5.09 -0.40 8.23
C ARG A 29 -5.01 0.82 9.13
N ALA A 30 -3.81 1.12 9.63
CA ALA A 30 -3.62 2.27 10.52
C ALA A 30 -3.91 3.58 9.78
N SER A 31 -3.42 3.71 8.54
CA SER A 31 -3.64 4.93 7.77
C SER A 31 -5.11 5.19 7.52
N CYS A 32 -5.86 4.18 7.10
CA CYS A 32 -7.28 4.37 6.81
C CYS A 32 -8.13 4.46 8.07
N ARG A 33 -7.65 3.93 9.20
CA ARG A 33 -8.35 4.07 10.47
C ARG A 33 -8.11 5.45 11.09
N ASP A 34 -6.87 5.95 11.02
CA ASP A 34 -6.45 7.14 11.76
C ASP A 34 -6.47 8.41 10.92
N GLU A 35 -6.44 8.30 9.60
CA GLU A 35 -6.49 9.45 8.70
C GLU A 35 -7.86 9.54 8.05
N PRO A 36 -8.68 10.53 8.45
CA PRO A 36 -10.07 10.61 7.98
C PRO A 36 -10.21 10.79 6.47
N GLY A 37 -9.18 11.29 5.79
CA GLY A 37 -9.22 11.44 4.34
C GLY A 37 -8.85 10.19 3.56
N CYS A 38 -8.41 9.12 4.22
CA CYS A 38 -8.02 7.90 3.54
C CYS A 38 -9.25 7.11 3.11
N ARG A 39 -9.45 6.99 1.79
CA ARG A 39 -10.57 6.24 1.24
C ARG A 39 -10.19 4.81 0.90
N ARG A 40 -8.93 4.61 0.51
CA ARG A 40 -8.49 3.29 0.07
C ARG A 40 -6.98 3.19 0.24
N PHE A 41 -6.53 2.03 0.67
CA PHE A 41 -5.11 1.75 0.77
C PHE A 41 -4.95 0.25 0.51
N ASP A 42 -4.59 -0.11 -0.71
CA ASP A 42 -4.43 -1.50 -1.11
C ASP A 42 -2.95 -1.86 -1.17
N VAL A 43 -2.65 -3.07 -0.71
CA VAL A 43 -1.31 -3.65 -0.82
C VAL A 43 -1.42 -4.80 -1.80
N LEU A 44 -0.77 -4.65 -2.96
CA LEU A 44 -0.92 -5.58 -4.07
C LEU A 44 0.41 -6.27 -4.37
N THR A 45 0.34 -7.55 -4.66
CA THR A 45 1.50 -8.32 -5.06
C THR A 45 1.25 -8.95 -6.43
N SER A 46 2.33 -9.34 -7.11
CA SER A 46 2.23 -9.94 -8.44
C SER A 46 2.50 -11.44 -8.37
N ASP A 47 1.69 -12.22 -9.06
CA ASP A 47 1.91 -13.66 -9.17
C ASP A 47 3.16 -13.97 -10.00
N LYS A 48 3.53 -13.05 -10.89
CA LYS A 48 4.65 -13.24 -11.79
C LYS A 48 5.98 -12.78 -11.20
N ASP A 49 5.92 -11.88 -10.22
CA ASP A 49 7.13 -11.33 -9.59
C ASP A 49 6.90 -11.29 -8.08
N PRO A 50 7.34 -12.33 -7.35
CA PRO A 50 7.07 -12.43 -5.92
C PRO A 50 7.79 -11.38 -5.08
N ASP A 51 8.75 -10.67 -5.66
CA ASP A 51 9.51 -9.64 -4.95
C ASP A 51 8.99 -8.22 -5.23
N HIS A 52 7.91 -8.09 -5.99
CA HIS A 52 7.34 -6.80 -6.35
C HIS A 52 6.07 -6.53 -5.57
N ILE A 53 5.95 -5.32 -5.03
CA ILE A 53 4.76 -4.91 -4.29
C ILE A 53 4.35 -3.51 -4.76
N LEU A 54 3.04 -3.31 -4.87
CA LEU A 54 2.45 -2.06 -5.30
C LEU A 54 1.49 -1.57 -4.22
N LEU A 55 1.63 -0.31 -3.84
CA LEU A 55 0.67 0.34 -2.94
C LEU A 55 -0.22 1.25 -3.78
N TYR A 56 -1.52 1.13 -3.59
CA TYR A 56 -2.50 1.95 -4.28
C TYR A 56 -3.37 2.65 -3.24
N GLU A 57 -3.23 3.97 -3.16
CA GLU A 57 -3.84 4.76 -2.09
C GLU A 57 -4.71 5.85 -2.68
N ILE A 58 -5.90 6.02 -2.12
CA ILE A 58 -6.83 7.09 -2.53
C ILE A 58 -7.19 7.90 -1.29
N TYR A 59 -7.05 9.21 -1.39
CA TYR A 59 -7.39 10.16 -0.35
C TYR A 59 -8.41 11.17 -0.87
N ASP A 60 -9.15 11.80 0.03
CA ASP A 60 -10.16 12.81 -0.34
C ASP A 60 -9.53 13.98 -1.07
N ASP A 61 -8.43 14.52 -0.53
CA ASP A 61 -7.62 15.53 -1.20
C ASP A 61 -6.25 15.56 -0.51
N ARG A 62 -5.41 16.43 -0.98
CA ARG A 62 -4.07 16.58 -0.41
C ARG A 62 -4.10 17.27 0.93
#